data_37c0dc8f7ab64499b10ecb12d173d2a5
#
_entry.id   37c0dc8f7ab64499b10ecb12d173d2a5
#
_cell.length_a   1.000
_cell.length_b   1.000
_cell.length_c   1.000
_cell.angle_alpha   90.00
_cell.angle_beta   90.00
_cell.angle_gamma   90.00
#
_symmetry.space_group_name_H-M   'P 1'
#
loop_
_entity.id
_entity.type
_entity.pdbx_description
1 polymer ?
#
loop_
_entity_poly.entity_id
_entity_poly.type
_entity_poly.pdbx_seq_one_letter_code
_entity_poly.pdbx_strand_id
1 'polypeptide(L)'
;MPASAGVVFDIMSDIETMQRWLPTTIEVEDAGPDRVHVEGDAGGHHYATNGLFRAEKDQLRMEWGSEGPDYAGWAQVYHEGDDASEVNLHLSFFGKQAEAHRGAAADRMRAGMQEALDRLAQEVTRRVG
;
A
#
# COMPACT_ATOMS: atom_id res chain seq x y z
N MET A 1 -7.96 9.62 -8.26
CA MET A 1 -7.62 8.58 -9.26
C MET A 1 -8.54 8.71 -10.46
N PRO A 2 -8.01 8.68 -11.66
CA PRO A 2 -8.80 8.93 -12.88
C PRO A 2 -9.50 7.66 -13.41
N ALA A 3 -10.15 6.92 -12.53
CA ALA A 3 -10.91 5.72 -12.86
C ALA A 3 -11.93 5.43 -11.78
N SER A 4 -12.90 4.56 -12.09
CA SER A 4 -13.90 4.14 -11.12
C SER A 4 -13.25 3.42 -9.92
N ALA A 5 -13.92 3.45 -8.79
CA ALA A 5 -13.40 2.85 -7.55
C ALA A 5 -13.11 1.35 -7.72
N GLY A 6 -13.96 0.62 -8.41
CA GLY A 6 -13.74 -0.81 -8.64
C GLY A 6 -12.49 -1.11 -9.46
N VAL A 7 -12.24 -0.31 -10.51
CA VAL A 7 -11.04 -0.46 -11.34
C VAL A 7 -9.79 -0.14 -10.54
N VAL A 8 -9.80 0.95 -9.79
CA VAL A 8 -8.65 1.34 -8.95
C VAL A 8 -8.37 0.26 -7.90
N PHE A 9 -9.40 -0.25 -7.26
CA PHE A 9 -9.24 -1.32 -6.29
C PHE A 9 -8.62 -2.58 -6.91
N ASP A 10 -9.07 -2.99 -8.08
CA ASP A 10 -8.54 -4.17 -8.77
C ASP A 10 -7.06 -4.01 -9.10
N ILE A 11 -6.64 -2.84 -9.55
CA ILE A 11 -5.23 -2.56 -9.85
C ILE A 11 -4.41 -2.55 -8.57
N MET A 12 -4.90 -1.87 -7.55
CA MET A 12 -4.22 -1.66 -6.29
C MET A 12 -4.04 -2.95 -5.48
N SER A 13 -5.01 -3.86 -5.52
CA SER A 13 -4.99 -5.11 -4.77
C SER A 13 -4.32 -6.28 -5.50
N ASP A 14 -3.88 -6.08 -6.72
CA ASP A 14 -3.12 -7.08 -7.47
C ASP A 14 -1.67 -7.09 -7.03
N ILE A 15 -1.26 -8.15 -6.34
CA ILE A 15 0.10 -8.27 -5.79
C ILE A 15 1.16 -8.15 -6.88
N GLU A 16 0.94 -8.72 -8.06
CA GLU A 16 1.88 -8.64 -9.17
C GLU A 16 2.08 -7.21 -9.66
N THR A 17 1.04 -6.39 -9.57
CA THR A 17 1.09 -4.97 -9.96
C THR A 17 1.75 -4.09 -8.91
N MET A 18 1.80 -4.51 -7.65
CA MET A 18 2.34 -3.70 -6.55
C MET A 18 3.78 -3.24 -6.79
N GLN A 19 4.58 -4.02 -7.51
CA GLN A 19 5.95 -3.64 -7.84
C GLN A 19 6.03 -2.37 -8.71
N ARG A 20 4.95 -2.02 -9.38
CA ARG A 20 4.93 -0.87 -10.29
C ARG A 20 4.62 0.44 -9.58
N TRP A 21 3.93 0.40 -8.45
CA TRP A 21 3.56 1.62 -7.74
C TRP A 21 4.12 1.72 -6.33
N LEU A 22 4.46 0.60 -5.68
CA LEU A 22 5.19 0.67 -4.41
C LEU A 22 6.58 1.25 -4.61
N PRO A 23 7.20 1.79 -3.55
CA PRO A 23 8.60 2.23 -3.64
C PRO A 23 9.49 1.13 -4.21
N THR A 24 10.44 1.50 -5.07
CA THR A 24 11.31 0.54 -5.77
C THR A 24 12.15 -0.32 -4.85
N THR A 25 12.30 0.08 -3.60
CA THR A 25 13.05 -0.64 -2.57
C THR A 25 12.22 -1.70 -1.86
N ILE A 26 10.93 -1.83 -2.19
CA ILE A 26 10.03 -2.77 -1.53
C ILE A 26 9.53 -3.78 -2.56
N GLU A 27 9.67 -5.08 -2.23
CA GLU A 27 9.14 -6.18 -3.00
C GLU A 27 8.09 -6.92 -2.19
N VAL A 28 6.98 -7.28 -2.82
CA VAL A 28 5.88 -8.02 -2.20
C VAL A 28 5.62 -9.27 -3.04
N GLU A 29 5.62 -10.43 -2.39
CA GLU A 29 5.33 -11.70 -3.02
C GLU A 29 4.17 -12.41 -2.31
N ASP A 30 3.37 -13.11 -3.09
CA ASP A 30 2.29 -13.94 -2.55
C ASP A 30 2.92 -15.10 -1.74
N ALA A 31 2.49 -15.26 -0.50
CA ALA A 31 2.98 -16.32 0.39
C ALA A 31 1.85 -17.26 0.87
N GLY A 32 0.74 -17.28 0.16
CA GLY A 32 -0.40 -18.12 0.47
C GLY A 32 -1.67 -17.33 0.80
N PRO A 33 -2.77 -17.97 1.18
CA PRO A 33 -4.01 -17.28 1.51
C PRO A 33 -3.80 -16.24 2.61
N ASP A 34 -4.20 -15.01 2.34
CA ASP A 34 -4.13 -13.87 3.26
C ASP A 34 -2.71 -13.55 3.76
N ARG A 35 -1.67 -14.00 3.05
CA ARG A 35 -0.28 -13.79 3.44
C ARG A 35 0.57 -13.31 2.30
N VAL A 36 1.53 -12.43 2.63
CA VAL A 36 2.53 -11.94 1.70
C VAL A 36 3.90 -11.97 2.36
N HIS A 37 4.94 -12.11 1.54
CA HIS A 37 6.32 -11.87 1.98
C HIS A 37 6.71 -10.47 1.51
N VAL A 38 7.18 -9.66 2.45
CA VAL A 38 7.61 -8.28 2.17
C VAL A 38 9.09 -8.17 2.47
N GLU A 39 9.84 -7.66 1.50
CA GLU A 39 11.27 -7.44 1.66
C GLU A 39 11.65 -6.12 1.02
N GLY A 40 12.50 -5.34 1.69
CA GLY A 40 12.98 -4.09 1.16
C GLY A 40 13.36 -3.10 2.24
N ASP A 41 13.68 -1.89 1.80
CA ASP A 41 14.05 -0.79 2.67
C ASP A 41 12.96 0.27 2.65
N ALA A 42 12.50 0.68 3.82
CA ALA A 42 11.50 1.72 3.97
C ALA A 42 11.77 2.52 5.24
N GLY A 43 11.69 3.83 5.17
CA GLY A 43 11.90 4.71 6.32
C GLY A 43 13.27 4.58 6.96
N GLY A 44 14.29 4.12 6.24
CA GLY A 44 15.63 3.89 6.75
C GLY A 44 15.85 2.52 7.40
N HIS A 45 14.85 1.63 7.32
CA HIS A 45 14.92 0.26 7.84
C HIS A 45 14.82 -0.76 6.73
N HIS A 46 15.54 -1.88 6.92
CA HIS A 46 15.39 -3.06 6.08
C HIS A 46 14.33 -3.99 6.68
N TYR A 47 13.38 -4.38 5.84
CA TYR A 47 12.32 -5.32 6.21
C TYR A 47 12.45 -6.59 5.39
N ALA A 48 12.41 -7.73 6.08
CA ALA A 48 12.31 -9.04 5.45
C ALA A 48 11.40 -9.87 6.36
N THR A 49 10.11 -9.85 6.07
CA THR A 49 9.11 -10.43 6.97
C THR A 49 7.91 -10.96 6.20
N ASN A 50 7.24 -11.91 6.79
CA ASN A 50 5.93 -12.33 6.32
C ASN A 50 4.89 -11.42 6.95
N GLY A 51 3.91 -11.03 6.14
CA GLY A 51 2.83 -10.18 6.58
C GLY A 51 1.48 -10.77 6.25
N LEU A 52 0.46 -10.16 6.81
CA LEU A 52 -0.93 -10.45 6.49
C LEU A 52 -1.39 -9.48 5.42
N PHE A 53 -2.20 -9.98 4.49
CA PHE A 53 -2.79 -9.17 3.44
C PHE A 53 -4.21 -9.64 3.18
N ARG A 54 -5.16 -8.71 3.21
CA ARG A 54 -6.56 -9.00 2.99
C ARG A 54 -7.16 -7.96 2.06
N ALA A 55 -7.77 -8.41 0.98
CA ALA A 55 -8.47 -7.55 0.04
C ALA A 55 -9.95 -7.91 0.04
N GLU A 56 -10.82 -6.92 0.31
CA GLU A 56 -12.26 -7.09 0.32
C GLU A 56 -12.90 -6.22 -0.75
N LYS A 57 -13.18 -6.82 -1.90
CA LYS A 57 -13.71 -6.13 -3.08
C LYS A 57 -15.05 -5.44 -2.79
N ASP A 58 -15.92 -6.09 -2.04
CA ASP A 58 -17.25 -5.54 -1.73
C ASP A 58 -17.17 -4.24 -0.93
N GLN A 59 -16.11 -4.09 -0.13
CA GLN A 59 -15.88 -2.90 0.67
C GLN A 59 -14.88 -1.94 0.03
N LEU A 60 -14.25 -2.32 -1.08
CA LEU A 60 -13.18 -1.55 -1.74
C LEU A 60 -12.07 -1.22 -0.76
N ARG A 61 -11.73 -2.18 0.09
CA ARG A 61 -10.77 -2.00 1.17
C ARG A 61 -9.74 -3.12 1.17
N MET A 62 -8.48 -2.76 1.38
CA MET A 62 -7.45 -3.74 1.67
C MET A 62 -6.74 -3.40 2.98
N GLU A 63 -6.33 -4.44 3.68
CA GLU A 63 -5.63 -4.34 4.94
C GLU A 63 -4.37 -5.18 4.89
N TRP A 64 -3.31 -4.72 5.55
CA TRP A 64 -2.06 -5.45 5.64
C TRP A 64 -1.40 -5.18 6.98
N GLY A 65 -0.44 -6.01 7.33
CA GLY A 65 0.31 -5.83 8.56
C GLY A 65 1.37 -6.89 8.74
N SER A 66 2.27 -6.68 9.69
CA SER A 66 3.23 -7.70 10.10
C SER A 66 2.52 -8.82 10.87
N GLU A 67 3.11 -10.00 10.91
CA GLU A 67 2.59 -11.09 11.76
C GLU A 67 2.77 -10.77 13.26
N GLY A 68 3.72 -9.89 13.59
CA GLY A 68 3.93 -9.40 14.93
C GLY A 68 3.38 -7.97 15.09
N PRO A 69 3.65 -7.31 16.21
CA PRO A 69 3.11 -5.98 16.51
C PRO A 69 3.96 -4.84 15.94
N ASP A 70 4.53 -4.99 14.74
CA ASP A 70 5.45 -4.00 14.19
C ASP A 70 4.73 -2.89 13.40
N TYR A 71 3.84 -3.27 12.49
CA TYR A 71 3.09 -2.30 11.71
C TYR A 71 1.77 -2.87 11.22
N ALA A 72 0.86 -1.98 10.90
CA ALA A 72 -0.40 -2.31 10.24
C ALA A 72 -0.83 -1.14 9.37
N GLY A 73 -1.56 -1.44 8.30
CA GLY A 73 -2.06 -0.42 7.40
C GLY A 73 -3.34 -0.84 6.71
N TRP A 74 -3.97 0.13 6.08
CA TRP A 74 -5.14 -0.13 5.25
C TRP A 74 -5.22 0.91 4.12
N ALA A 75 -5.91 0.53 3.08
CA ALA A 75 -6.26 1.43 2.00
C ALA A 75 -7.74 1.28 1.71
N GLN A 76 -8.42 2.41 1.56
CA GLN A 76 -9.84 2.46 1.25
C GLN A 76 -10.04 3.27 -0.01
N VAL A 77 -10.83 2.75 -0.94
CA VAL A 77 -11.19 3.44 -2.16
C VAL A 77 -12.63 3.95 -2.03
N TYR A 78 -12.83 5.21 -2.35
CA TYR A 78 -14.14 5.86 -2.31
C TYR A 78 -14.59 6.26 -3.70
N HIS A 79 -15.86 6.11 -3.99
CA HIS A 79 -16.44 6.59 -5.24
C HIS A 79 -16.49 8.12 -5.27
N GLU A 80 -16.06 8.71 -6.38
CA GLU A 80 -16.23 10.14 -6.67
C GLU A 80 -16.97 10.36 -7.99
N GLY A 81 -17.58 9.31 -8.51
CA GLY A 81 -18.27 9.31 -9.79
C GLY A 81 -17.95 8.03 -10.56
N ASP A 82 -18.46 7.93 -11.78
CA ASP A 82 -18.27 6.73 -12.59
C ASP A 82 -16.83 6.57 -13.10
N ASP A 83 -16.13 7.69 -13.27
CA ASP A 83 -14.76 7.72 -13.84
C ASP A 83 -13.74 8.29 -12.89
N ALA A 84 -14.08 8.45 -11.62
CA ALA A 84 -13.16 9.01 -10.63
C ALA A 84 -13.33 8.34 -9.27
N SER A 85 -12.25 8.31 -8.50
CA SER A 85 -12.25 7.74 -7.16
C SER A 85 -11.18 8.39 -6.30
N GLU A 86 -11.30 8.24 -4.99
CA GLU A 86 -10.32 8.69 -4.01
C GLU A 86 -9.73 7.49 -3.29
N VAL A 87 -8.42 7.49 -3.12
CA VAL A 87 -7.72 6.46 -2.33
C VAL A 87 -7.19 7.09 -1.06
N ASN A 88 -7.58 6.54 0.08
CA ASN A 88 -7.03 6.90 1.37
C ASN A 88 -6.14 5.76 1.86
N LEU A 89 -4.92 6.10 2.22
CA LEU A 89 -3.90 5.16 2.66
C LEU A 89 -3.49 5.51 4.07
N HIS A 90 -3.50 4.53 4.96
CA HIS A 90 -3.09 4.69 6.35
C HIS A 90 -2.05 3.64 6.72
N LEU A 91 -1.02 4.06 7.43
CA LEU A 91 0.03 3.17 7.90
C LEU A 91 0.38 3.56 9.33
N SER A 92 0.34 2.57 10.23
CA SER A 92 0.69 2.74 11.63
C SER A 92 1.88 1.84 11.98
N PHE A 93 2.84 2.40 12.70
CA PHE A 93 3.99 1.67 13.22
C PHE A 93 3.91 1.62 14.72
N PHE A 94 4.30 0.47 15.28
CA PHE A 94 4.21 0.20 16.71
C PHE A 94 5.60 -0.16 17.26
N GLY A 95 5.77 -0.04 18.57
CA GLY A 95 6.97 -0.48 19.24
C GLY A 95 8.16 0.45 19.05
N LYS A 96 9.35 -0.14 18.83
CA LYS A 96 10.63 0.58 18.81
C LYS A 96 11.10 1.02 17.43
N GLN A 97 10.28 0.87 16.39
CA GLN A 97 10.65 1.29 15.05
C GLN A 97 10.76 2.81 14.97
N ALA A 98 11.73 3.28 14.19
CA ALA A 98 11.94 4.72 14.03
C ALA A 98 10.69 5.43 13.48
N GLU A 99 9.95 4.77 12.61
CA GLU A 99 8.74 5.28 11.99
C GLU A 99 7.59 5.48 12.99
N ALA A 100 7.62 4.80 14.15
CA ALA A 100 6.63 4.98 15.20
C ALA A 100 6.82 6.29 15.96
N HIS A 101 7.95 6.94 15.78
CA HIS A 101 8.29 8.20 16.45
C HIS A 101 8.21 9.36 15.48
N ARG A 102 8.02 10.56 16.01
CA ARG A 102 8.02 11.77 15.19
C ARG A 102 9.44 12.11 14.73
N GLY A 103 9.56 12.72 13.56
CA GLY A 103 10.83 13.22 13.05
C GLY A 103 11.09 12.81 11.61
N ALA A 104 12.36 12.79 11.21
CA ALA A 104 12.78 12.59 9.83
C ALA A 104 12.35 11.22 9.26
N ALA A 105 12.36 10.17 10.07
CA ALA A 105 11.93 8.84 9.61
C ALA A 105 10.44 8.82 9.27
N ALA A 106 9.61 9.42 10.12
CA ALA A 106 8.17 9.53 9.87
C ALA A 106 7.88 10.39 8.65
N ASP A 107 8.61 11.50 8.47
CA ASP A 107 8.47 12.39 7.32
C ASP A 107 8.86 11.69 6.02
N ARG A 108 9.94 10.90 6.03
CA ARG A 108 10.34 10.10 4.87
C ARG A 108 9.28 9.06 4.51
N MET A 109 8.66 8.46 5.52
CA MET A 109 7.60 7.48 5.28
C MET A 109 6.38 8.13 4.62
N ARG A 110 5.96 9.31 5.08
CA ARG A 110 4.85 10.05 4.44
C ARG A 110 5.17 10.42 3.00
N ALA A 111 6.38 10.88 2.75
CA ALA A 111 6.83 11.20 1.39
C ALA A 111 6.83 9.95 0.49
N GLY A 112 7.27 8.82 1.01
CA GLY A 112 7.23 7.54 0.30
C GLY A 112 5.81 7.09 -0.01
N MET A 113 4.88 7.26 0.91
CA MET A 113 3.47 6.94 0.70
C MET A 113 2.84 7.83 -0.37
N GLN A 114 3.14 9.13 -0.35
CA GLN A 114 2.64 10.05 -1.37
C GLN A 114 3.22 9.70 -2.75
N GLU A 115 4.49 9.38 -2.82
CA GLU A 115 5.11 8.93 -4.06
C GLU A 115 4.46 7.64 -4.60
N ALA A 116 4.15 6.70 -3.71
CA ALA A 116 3.46 5.47 -4.09
C ALA A 116 2.06 5.77 -4.65
N LEU A 117 1.32 6.67 -4.04
CA LEU A 117 0.01 7.10 -4.56
C LEU A 117 0.13 7.78 -5.92
N ASP A 118 1.15 8.60 -6.13
CA ASP A 118 1.40 9.25 -7.42
C ASP A 118 1.71 8.21 -8.51
N ARG A 119 2.51 7.21 -8.17
CA ARG A 119 2.81 6.09 -9.09
C ARG A 119 1.58 5.24 -9.37
N LEU A 120 0.75 5.00 -8.35
CA LEU A 120 -0.51 4.29 -8.54
C LEU A 120 -1.41 5.05 -9.51
N ALA A 121 -1.51 6.35 -9.37
CA ALA A 121 -2.29 7.19 -10.28
C ALA A 121 -1.78 7.08 -11.73
N GLN A 122 -0.46 7.04 -11.92
CA GLN A 122 0.15 6.85 -13.24
C GLN A 122 -0.17 5.47 -13.82
N GLU A 123 -0.11 4.43 -12.99
CA GLU A 123 -0.44 3.06 -13.41
C GLU A 123 -1.92 2.93 -13.81
N VAL A 124 -2.80 3.54 -13.03
CA VAL A 124 -4.23 3.60 -13.34
C VAL A 124 -4.46 4.29 -14.68
N THR A 125 -3.84 5.46 -14.89
CA THR A 125 -3.95 6.22 -16.13
C THR A 125 -3.48 5.39 -17.33
N ARG A 126 -2.37 4.68 -17.17
CA ARG A 126 -1.81 3.83 -18.23
C ARG A 126 -2.77 2.71 -18.62
N ARG A 127 -3.46 2.11 -17.64
CA ARG A 127 -4.34 0.97 -17.89
C ARG A 127 -5.71 1.35 -18.45
N VAL A 128 -6.22 2.51 -18.08
CA VAL A 128 -7.53 2.95 -18.55
C VAL A 128 -7.45 3.91 -19.74
N GLY A 129 -6.30 4.47 -19.96
CA GLY A 129 -6.04 5.35 -21.10
C GLY A 129 -5.56 4.56 -22.26
#